data_28a39e04829cbc339f454164101d5916
#
_entry.id   28a39e04829cbc339f454164101d5916
#
_cell.length_a   1.000
_cell.length_b   1.000
_cell.length_c   1.000
_cell.angle_alpha   90.00
_cell.angle_beta   90.00
_cell.angle_gamma   90.00
#
_symmetry.space_group_name_H-M   'P 1'
#
loop_
_entity.id
_entity.type
_entity.pdbx_description
1 polymer ?
#
loop_
_entity_poly.entity_id
_entity_poly.type
_entity_poly.pdbx_seq_one_letter_code
_entity_poly.pdbx_strand_id
1 'polypeptide(L)'
;LLGTECDTVFYDCDDGFDANSFTAVSGTIKAGGLLFVNFKLGDTPSTRWLNMALESSITISEYLKPPALPQVKSLSISKKEYSEQKRAIEQVHKVVKGHRKRPLVLTADRGRGKSSALGIAAAQLMSERKMTILLTAPARKSVEPVFQHARANLAKLEKDGNNSISVGQSTLRFISPDELLRSKPDCDLLLVDEASAIPLPMLEKIVSEYHRTVFSATIHGYEGCGRGFTVKFFNWLNKYRPGWHQYHIKQAIRWSNNDPLEQWIFNTFLLNSEISSDLIIDDINLLQFSSVSKTELIESPALFRQCFALLVNAHYQTSPNDLIQILDDESIYLFTLTLAGRV
;
A
#
# COMPACT_ATOMS: atom_id res chain seq x y z
N LEU A 1 -14.37 3.28 -4.81
CA LEU A 1 -13.60 4.46 -4.37
C LEU A 1 -12.09 4.30 -4.52
N LEU A 2 -11.56 3.08 -4.32
CA LEU A 2 -10.14 2.81 -4.51
C LEU A 2 -9.72 3.04 -5.98
N GLY A 3 -8.66 3.82 -6.19
CA GLY A 3 -8.18 4.21 -7.53
C GLY A 3 -8.78 5.51 -8.09
N THR A 4 -9.76 6.12 -7.40
CA THR A 4 -10.26 7.46 -7.75
C THR A 4 -9.50 8.54 -6.98
N GLU A 5 -9.59 9.78 -7.44
CA GLU A 5 -9.02 10.95 -6.79
C GLU A 5 -10.11 12.00 -6.57
N CYS A 6 -10.09 12.69 -5.42
CA CYS A 6 -11.02 13.74 -5.08
C CYS A 6 -10.32 14.91 -4.39
N ASP A 7 -10.95 16.08 -4.44
CA ASP A 7 -10.44 17.29 -3.80
C ASP A 7 -10.96 17.42 -2.36
N THR A 8 -12.14 16.87 -2.07
CA THR A 8 -12.78 16.99 -0.76
C THR A 8 -13.50 15.70 -0.41
N VAL A 9 -13.37 15.30 0.84
CA VAL A 9 -14.09 14.18 1.45
C VAL A 9 -14.84 14.68 2.67
N PHE A 10 -16.10 14.31 2.77
CA PHE A 10 -16.90 14.39 3.99
C PHE A 10 -17.10 12.96 4.49
N TYR A 11 -16.62 12.68 5.69
CA TYR A 11 -16.77 11.39 6.32
C TYR A 11 -17.65 11.53 7.57
N ASP A 12 -18.80 10.88 7.53
CA ASP A 12 -19.77 10.91 8.61
C ASP A 12 -19.66 9.62 9.44
N CYS A 13 -19.55 9.77 10.75
CA CYS A 13 -19.44 8.69 11.72
C CYS A 13 -20.69 8.50 12.57
N ASP A 14 -21.84 9.07 12.20
CA ASP A 14 -23.08 8.96 12.99
C ASP A 14 -23.56 7.52 13.14
N ASP A 15 -23.36 6.67 12.12
CA ASP A 15 -23.72 5.24 12.13
C ASP A 15 -22.56 4.33 12.61
N GLY A 16 -21.47 4.92 13.08
CA GLY A 16 -20.27 4.22 13.52
C GLY A 16 -19.01 4.57 12.73
N PHE A 17 -17.85 4.20 13.26
CA PHE A 17 -16.55 4.46 12.65
C PHE A 17 -15.95 3.17 12.08
N ASP A 18 -15.79 3.12 10.77
CA ASP A 18 -15.04 2.06 10.08
C ASP A 18 -13.67 2.57 9.65
N ALA A 19 -12.62 2.14 10.35
CA ALA A 19 -11.26 2.63 10.14
C ALA A 19 -10.69 2.23 8.77
N ASN A 20 -11.10 1.09 8.23
CA ASN A 20 -10.68 0.65 6.90
C ASN A 20 -11.27 1.56 5.81
N SER A 21 -12.57 1.82 5.86
CA SER A 21 -13.23 2.74 4.92
C SER A 21 -12.70 4.16 5.05
N PHE A 22 -12.54 4.64 6.28
CA PHE A 22 -11.98 5.97 6.56
C PHE A 22 -10.60 6.16 5.96
N THR A 23 -9.67 5.26 6.24
CA THR A 23 -8.30 5.35 5.73
C THR A 23 -8.25 5.17 4.20
N ALA A 24 -9.09 4.28 3.65
CA ALA A 24 -9.18 4.07 2.20
C ALA A 24 -9.67 5.32 1.47
N VAL A 25 -10.72 5.98 1.98
CA VAL A 25 -11.29 7.21 1.40
C VAL A 25 -10.35 8.39 1.57
N SER A 26 -9.76 8.57 2.75
CA SER A 26 -8.76 9.62 3.00
C SER A 26 -7.57 9.52 2.04
N GLY A 27 -7.15 8.31 1.69
CA GLY A 27 -6.10 8.06 0.69
C GLY A 27 -6.48 8.40 -0.76
N THR A 28 -7.71 8.83 -1.04
CA THR A 28 -8.13 9.34 -2.36
C THR A 28 -7.98 10.84 -2.52
N ILE A 29 -7.77 11.57 -1.42
CA ILE A 29 -7.66 13.03 -1.43
C ILE A 29 -6.35 13.44 -2.10
N LYS A 30 -6.43 14.42 -3.01
CA LYS A 30 -5.27 15.00 -3.69
C LYS A 30 -4.51 16.00 -2.79
N ALA A 31 -3.30 16.32 -3.18
CA ALA A 31 -2.55 17.40 -2.55
C ALA A 31 -3.34 18.72 -2.57
N GLY A 32 -3.46 19.35 -1.40
CA GLY A 32 -4.26 20.56 -1.20
C GLY A 32 -5.77 20.32 -1.02
N GLY A 33 -6.21 19.07 -1.03
CA GLY A 33 -7.59 18.69 -0.75
C GLY A 33 -7.92 18.74 0.75
N LEU A 34 -9.20 18.56 1.08
CA LEU A 34 -9.71 18.70 2.44
C LEU A 34 -10.45 17.43 2.88
N LEU A 35 -10.22 17.05 4.12
CA LEU A 35 -10.99 16.00 4.81
C LEU A 35 -11.81 16.65 5.92
N PHE A 36 -13.12 16.55 5.81
CA PHE A 36 -14.06 16.90 6.88
C PHE A 36 -14.58 15.64 7.53
N VAL A 37 -14.48 15.56 8.84
CA VAL A 37 -14.92 14.40 9.60
C VAL A 37 -15.90 14.83 10.66
N ASN A 38 -17.07 14.21 10.67
CA ASN A 38 -18.03 14.33 11.75
C ASN A 38 -17.83 13.14 12.69
N PHE A 39 -17.11 13.34 13.78
CA PHE A 39 -16.93 12.33 14.81
C PHE A 39 -17.98 12.51 15.90
N LYS A 40 -18.80 11.50 16.09
CA LYS A 40 -19.59 11.37 17.30
C LYS A 40 -18.72 10.68 18.35
N LEU A 41 -18.11 11.50 19.19
CA LEU A 41 -17.15 11.02 20.18
C LEU A 41 -17.90 10.27 21.31
N GLY A 42 -17.72 8.95 21.35
CA GLY A 42 -18.07 8.12 22.51
C GLY A 42 -16.94 8.13 23.56
N ASP A 43 -17.07 7.31 24.59
CA ASP A 43 -16.06 7.13 25.64
C ASP A 43 -15.38 5.74 25.56
N THR A 44 -15.25 5.20 24.35
CA THR A 44 -14.54 3.92 24.16
C THR A 44 -13.02 4.15 24.12
N PRO A 45 -12.21 3.14 24.39
CA PRO A 45 -10.75 3.22 24.28
C PRO A 45 -10.30 3.71 22.90
N SER A 46 -10.93 3.26 21.82
CA SER A 46 -10.58 3.68 20.46
C SER A 46 -10.91 5.15 20.21
N THR A 47 -12.05 5.65 20.73
CA THR A 47 -12.40 7.07 20.61
C THR A 47 -11.48 7.97 21.40
N ARG A 48 -10.99 7.54 22.57
CA ARG A 48 -9.95 8.27 23.33
C ARG A 48 -8.64 8.32 22.51
N TRP A 49 -8.23 7.21 21.90
CA TRP A 49 -7.06 7.15 21.03
C TRP A 49 -7.18 8.11 19.83
N LEU A 50 -8.34 8.10 19.15
CA LEU A 50 -8.60 9.00 18.02
C LEU A 50 -8.62 10.47 18.45
N ASN A 51 -9.19 10.79 19.61
CA ASN A 51 -9.19 12.15 20.16
C ASN A 51 -7.77 12.66 20.40
N MET A 52 -6.92 11.86 21.06
CA MET A 52 -5.52 12.23 21.26
C MET A 52 -4.80 12.47 19.94
N ALA A 53 -5.08 11.65 18.91
CA ALA A 53 -4.52 11.84 17.60
C ALA A 53 -5.01 13.11 16.91
N LEU A 54 -6.28 13.51 17.11
CA LEU A 54 -6.85 14.75 16.58
C LEU A 54 -6.27 15.98 17.26
N GLU A 55 -6.11 15.99 18.57
CA GLU A 55 -5.57 17.12 19.33
C GLU A 55 -4.13 17.46 18.94
N SER A 56 -3.36 16.47 18.50
CA SER A 56 -1.94 16.64 18.23
C SER A 56 -1.60 17.35 16.93
N SER A 57 -2.52 17.48 15.96
CA SER A 57 -2.12 17.91 14.61
C SER A 57 -3.19 18.59 13.73
N ILE A 58 -4.44 18.70 14.14
CA ILE A 58 -5.55 19.15 13.27
C ILE A 58 -6.34 20.28 13.92
N THR A 59 -6.75 21.27 13.11
CA THR A 59 -7.64 22.35 13.51
C THR A 59 -9.02 21.78 13.79
N ILE A 60 -9.44 21.74 15.04
CA ILE A 60 -10.79 21.42 15.47
C ILE A 60 -11.62 22.70 15.38
N SER A 61 -12.74 22.66 14.65
CA SER A 61 -13.71 23.77 14.60
C SER A 61 -14.85 23.46 15.54
N GLU A 62 -15.04 24.29 16.54
CA GLU A 62 -16.26 24.29 17.32
C GLU A 62 -17.45 24.81 16.52
N TYR A 63 -18.65 24.34 16.86
CA TYR A 63 -19.93 24.71 16.27
C TYR A 63 -20.01 26.20 15.95
N LEU A 64 -20.32 26.57 14.70
CA LEU A 64 -20.61 27.92 14.20
C LEU A 64 -19.43 28.83 13.79
N LYS A 65 -18.18 28.38 13.85
CA LYS A 65 -17.08 29.12 13.21
C LYS A 65 -16.46 28.28 12.11
N PRO A 66 -16.38 28.77 10.87
CA PRO A 66 -15.64 28.08 9.85
C PRO A 66 -14.17 27.90 10.31
N PRO A 67 -13.57 26.72 10.14
CA PRO A 67 -12.19 26.52 10.51
C PRO A 67 -11.30 27.49 9.74
N ALA A 68 -10.31 28.07 10.42
CA ALA A 68 -9.26 28.79 9.73
C ALA A 68 -8.52 27.81 8.82
N LEU A 69 -8.73 27.94 7.51
CA LEU A 69 -8.00 27.11 6.55
C LEU A 69 -6.49 27.36 6.74
N PRO A 70 -5.67 26.30 6.80
CA PRO A 70 -4.23 26.45 6.86
C PRO A 70 -3.76 27.33 5.71
N GLN A 71 -2.99 28.37 6.03
CA GLN A 71 -2.38 29.16 4.97
C GLN A 71 -1.42 28.27 4.19
N VAL A 72 -1.84 27.88 2.99
CA VAL A 72 -0.97 27.17 2.05
C VAL A 72 0.12 28.15 1.67
N LYS A 73 1.31 28.03 2.25
CA LYS A 73 2.51 28.64 1.65
C LYS A 73 2.56 28.08 0.23
N SER A 74 2.42 28.96 -0.76
CA SER A 74 2.58 28.58 -2.16
C SER A 74 3.95 27.93 -2.32
N LEU A 75 3.99 26.61 -2.22
CA LEU A 75 5.17 25.84 -2.59
C LEU A 75 5.37 26.14 -4.06
N SER A 76 6.44 26.84 -4.40
CA SER A 76 6.89 26.93 -5.77
C SER A 76 6.85 25.52 -6.34
N ILE A 77 5.97 25.30 -7.32
CA ILE A 77 5.88 24.03 -8.03
C ILE A 77 7.18 23.93 -8.84
N SER A 78 8.26 23.51 -8.17
CA SER A 78 9.41 22.98 -8.89
C SER A 78 8.86 21.82 -9.72
N LYS A 79 9.12 21.80 -11.04
CA LYS A 79 8.74 20.69 -11.90
C LYS A 79 9.13 19.41 -11.16
N LYS A 80 8.13 18.66 -10.67
CA LYS A 80 8.39 17.40 -9.99
C LYS A 80 9.11 16.51 -10.99
N GLU A 81 10.41 16.36 -10.81
CA GLU A 81 11.15 15.35 -11.56
C GLU A 81 10.75 14.00 -11.00
N TYR A 82 9.85 13.30 -11.66
CA TYR A 82 9.45 11.92 -11.32
C TYR A 82 10.61 10.93 -11.52
N SER A 83 11.76 11.22 -10.88
CA SER A 83 13.00 10.49 -11.10
C SER A 83 12.91 9.03 -10.65
N GLU A 84 12.24 8.77 -9.53
CA GLU A 84 12.08 7.40 -9.03
C GLU A 84 11.10 6.61 -9.88
N GLN A 85 10.03 7.22 -10.38
CA GLN A 85 9.10 6.58 -11.28
C GLN A 85 9.74 6.28 -12.65
N LYS A 86 10.57 7.20 -13.17
CA LYS A 86 11.38 6.95 -14.37
C LYS A 86 12.31 5.74 -14.18
N ARG A 87 12.98 5.67 -13.02
CA ARG A 87 13.81 4.51 -12.67
C ARG A 87 12.98 3.22 -12.54
N ALA A 88 11.78 3.29 -11.96
CA ALA A 88 10.89 2.13 -11.88
C ALA A 88 10.55 1.60 -13.29
N ILE A 89 10.22 2.48 -14.23
CA ILE A 89 9.98 2.14 -15.64
C ILE A 89 11.22 1.46 -16.25
N GLU A 90 12.41 2.02 -16.04
CA GLU A 90 13.67 1.41 -16.49
C GLU A 90 13.91 0.03 -15.91
N GLN A 91 13.55 -0.21 -14.63
CA GLN A 91 13.65 -1.54 -14.03
C GLN A 91 12.70 -2.55 -14.70
N VAL A 92 11.48 -2.13 -15.06
CA VAL A 92 10.56 -2.97 -15.83
C VAL A 92 11.16 -3.34 -17.20
N HIS A 93 11.74 -2.38 -17.90
CA HIS A 93 12.45 -2.63 -19.17
C HIS A 93 13.61 -3.63 -19.01
N LYS A 94 14.36 -3.56 -17.91
CA LYS A 94 15.44 -4.52 -17.61
C LYS A 94 14.96 -5.95 -17.46
N VAL A 95 13.73 -6.18 -16.93
CA VAL A 95 13.15 -7.53 -16.85
C VAL A 95 12.96 -8.13 -18.24
N VAL A 96 12.59 -7.30 -19.22
CA VAL A 96 12.37 -7.74 -20.60
C VAL A 96 13.68 -7.93 -21.37
N LYS A 97 14.64 -7.01 -21.18
CA LYS A 97 15.95 -7.04 -21.88
C LYS A 97 16.96 -7.97 -21.22
N GLY A 98 16.74 -8.34 -19.95
CA GLY A 98 17.64 -9.13 -19.15
C GLY A 98 17.41 -10.66 -19.22
N HIS A 99 18.07 -11.37 -18.32
CA HIS A 99 17.94 -12.83 -18.21
C HIS A 99 16.55 -13.21 -17.69
N ARG A 100 16.04 -14.35 -18.18
CA ARG A 100 14.80 -14.96 -17.71
C ARG A 100 14.92 -15.40 -16.24
N LYS A 101 13.79 -15.56 -15.55
CA LYS A 101 13.69 -16.03 -14.17
C LYS A 101 14.30 -15.06 -13.12
N ARG A 102 14.33 -13.78 -13.44
CA ARG A 102 14.74 -12.70 -12.53
C ARG A 102 13.58 -11.75 -12.35
N PRO A 103 12.59 -12.10 -11.50
CA PRO A 103 11.45 -11.23 -11.26
C PRO A 103 11.87 -9.91 -10.62
N LEU A 104 11.11 -8.87 -10.93
CA LEU A 104 11.19 -7.56 -10.28
C LEU A 104 10.00 -7.42 -9.31
N VAL A 105 10.26 -6.93 -8.11
CA VAL A 105 9.21 -6.49 -7.18
C VAL A 105 9.32 -4.99 -6.98
N LEU A 106 8.34 -4.26 -7.50
CA LEU A 106 8.16 -2.82 -7.24
C LEU A 106 7.38 -2.66 -5.95
N THR A 107 7.97 -2.00 -4.98
CA THR A 107 7.31 -1.71 -3.71
C THR A 107 7.18 -0.21 -3.51
N ALA A 108 6.11 0.23 -2.92
CA ALA A 108 5.92 1.63 -2.51
C ALA A 108 4.72 1.74 -1.58
N ASP A 109 4.61 2.86 -0.91
CA ASP A 109 3.36 3.25 -0.27
C ASP A 109 2.31 3.65 -1.31
N ARG A 110 1.09 3.89 -0.85
CA ARG A 110 0.01 4.34 -1.73
C ARG A 110 0.33 5.72 -2.33
N GLY A 111 -0.16 6.00 -3.53
CA GLY A 111 0.01 7.31 -4.19
C GLY A 111 1.42 7.59 -4.73
N ARG A 112 2.30 6.57 -4.82
CA ARG A 112 3.67 6.67 -5.35
C ARG A 112 3.78 6.31 -6.84
N GLY A 113 2.67 6.00 -7.52
CA GLY A 113 2.63 5.79 -8.97
C GLY A 113 3.13 4.44 -9.48
N LYS A 114 3.01 3.37 -8.70
CA LYS A 114 3.34 2.00 -9.14
C LYS A 114 2.60 1.60 -10.41
N SER A 115 1.27 1.61 -10.36
CA SER A 115 0.41 1.23 -11.50
C SER A 115 0.63 2.13 -12.72
N SER A 116 0.88 3.44 -12.50
CA SER A 116 1.27 4.37 -13.56
C SER A 116 2.58 3.96 -14.24
N ALA A 117 3.60 3.60 -13.43
CA ALA A 117 4.89 3.15 -13.96
C ALA A 117 4.74 1.84 -14.79
N LEU A 118 3.89 0.90 -14.34
CA LEU A 118 3.58 -0.31 -15.11
C LEU A 118 2.93 0.02 -16.45
N GLY A 119 1.93 0.92 -16.47
CA GLY A 119 1.23 1.33 -17.67
C GLY A 119 2.13 2.04 -18.67
N ILE A 120 2.96 2.98 -18.22
CA ILE A 120 3.92 3.70 -19.07
C ILE A 120 4.97 2.73 -19.63
N ALA A 121 5.52 1.84 -18.79
CA ALA A 121 6.49 0.84 -19.25
C ALA A 121 5.90 -0.10 -20.29
N ALA A 122 4.66 -0.56 -20.08
CA ALA A 122 3.95 -1.40 -21.04
C ALA A 122 3.79 -0.69 -22.41
N ALA A 123 3.35 0.57 -22.40
CA ALA A 123 3.19 1.37 -23.61
C ALA A 123 4.52 1.55 -24.35
N GLN A 124 5.60 1.87 -23.66
CA GLN A 124 6.93 2.03 -24.26
C GLN A 124 7.41 0.72 -24.88
N LEU A 125 7.28 -0.41 -24.17
CA LEU A 125 7.66 -1.73 -24.69
C LEU A 125 6.85 -2.13 -25.93
N MET A 126 5.53 -1.88 -25.92
CA MET A 126 4.64 -2.15 -27.05
C MET A 126 4.98 -1.29 -28.27
N SER A 127 5.49 -0.08 -28.06
CA SER A 127 5.93 0.82 -29.13
C SER A 127 7.32 0.47 -29.68
N GLU A 128 8.21 -0.06 -28.85
CA GLU A 128 9.57 -0.44 -29.26
C GLU A 128 9.60 -1.71 -30.13
N ARG A 129 8.72 -2.67 -29.85
CA ARG A 129 8.69 -3.97 -30.55
C ARG A 129 7.37 -4.70 -30.32
N LYS A 130 7.13 -5.75 -31.12
CA LYS A 130 6.00 -6.66 -30.88
C LYS A 130 6.10 -7.28 -29.48
N MET A 131 5.05 -7.11 -28.69
CA MET A 131 4.97 -7.59 -27.29
C MET A 131 3.57 -8.10 -26.97
N THR A 132 3.51 -9.28 -26.38
CA THR A 132 2.31 -9.79 -25.70
C THR A 132 2.50 -9.62 -24.20
N ILE A 133 1.81 -8.62 -23.62
CA ILE A 133 1.88 -8.30 -22.19
C ILE A 133 0.59 -8.74 -21.52
N LEU A 134 0.71 -9.56 -20.50
CA LEU A 134 -0.42 -9.89 -19.63
C LEU A 134 -0.35 -9.04 -18.37
N LEU A 135 -1.53 -8.64 -17.90
CA LEU A 135 -1.71 -7.89 -16.67
C LEU A 135 -2.69 -8.65 -15.78
N THR A 136 -2.29 -8.94 -14.56
CA THR A 136 -3.16 -9.59 -13.58
C THR A 136 -3.17 -8.81 -12.27
N ALA A 137 -4.28 -8.89 -11.55
CA ALA A 137 -4.50 -8.27 -10.25
C ALA A 137 -5.71 -8.93 -9.57
N PRO A 138 -5.93 -8.71 -8.26
CA PRO A 138 -7.09 -9.27 -7.54
C PRO A 138 -8.43 -8.92 -8.17
N ALA A 139 -8.54 -7.71 -8.71
CA ALA A 139 -9.76 -7.23 -9.38
C ALA A 139 -9.45 -6.45 -10.65
N ARG A 140 -10.31 -6.58 -11.68
CA ARG A 140 -10.18 -5.81 -12.93
C ARG A 140 -10.13 -4.30 -12.68
N LYS A 141 -10.92 -3.83 -11.72
CA LYS A 141 -11.06 -2.40 -11.42
C LYS A 141 -9.76 -1.78 -10.89
N SER A 142 -8.94 -2.56 -10.19
CA SER A 142 -7.67 -2.06 -9.61
C SER A 142 -6.61 -1.76 -10.69
N VAL A 143 -6.69 -2.37 -11.86
CA VAL A 143 -5.73 -2.15 -12.97
C VAL A 143 -6.14 -1.05 -13.93
N GLU A 144 -7.26 -0.36 -13.71
CA GLU A 144 -7.67 0.74 -14.59
C GLU A 144 -6.61 1.83 -14.73
N PRO A 145 -5.88 2.24 -13.67
CA PRO A 145 -4.77 3.19 -13.80
C PRO A 145 -3.65 2.69 -14.74
N VAL A 146 -3.36 1.38 -14.76
CA VAL A 146 -2.38 0.82 -15.70
C VAL A 146 -2.82 1.04 -17.14
N PHE A 147 -4.09 0.72 -17.44
CA PHE A 147 -4.66 0.94 -18.78
C PHE A 147 -4.73 2.41 -19.16
N GLN A 148 -5.15 3.29 -18.24
CA GLN A 148 -5.20 4.73 -18.48
C GLN A 148 -3.82 5.29 -18.87
N HIS A 149 -2.78 4.96 -18.10
CA HIS A 149 -1.43 5.41 -18.40
C HIS A 149 -0.85 4.75 -19.65
N ALA A 150 -1.20 3.50 -19.95
CA ALA A 150 -0.80 2.87 -21.19
C ALA A 150 -1.44 3.58 -22.40
N ARG A 151 -2.75 3.85 -22.36
CA ARG A 151 -3.45 4.61 -23.41
C ARG A 151 -2.86 5.99 -23.65
N ALA A 152 -2.59 6.72 -22.56
CA ALA A 152 -2.04 8.08 -22.65
C ALA A 152 -0.63 8.14 -23.27
N ASN A 153 0.10 7.02 -23.28
CA ASN A 153 1.47 6.94 -23.79
C ASN A 153 1.59 6.17 -25.13
N LEU A 154 0.48 5.74 -25.72
CA LEU A 154 0.43 5.10 -27.03
C LEU A 154 -0.07 6.08 -28.08
N ALA A 155 0.67 6.25 -29.18
CA ALA A 155 0.36 7.25 -30.21
C ALA A 155 -0.94 6.92 -30.99
N LYS A 156 -1.24 5.63 -31.19
CA LYS A 156 -2.43 5.18 -31.94
C LYS A 156 -2.84 3.80 -31.43
N LEU A 157 -4.09 3.70 -30.99
CA LEU A 157 -4.69 2.42 -30.59
C LEU A 157 -5.45 1.83 -31.79
N GLU A 158 -5.26 0.54 -32.03
CA GLU A 158 -6.03 -0.21 -33.03
C GLU A 158 -7.28 -0.85 -32.42
N LYS A 159 -7.14 -1.35 -31.17
CA LYS A 159 -8.25 -1.80 -30.35
C LYS A 159 -8.15 -1.21 -28.97
N ASP A 160 -9.24 -0.65 -28.48
CA ASP A 160 -9.40 -0.13 -27.14
C ASP A 160 -10.63 -0.74 -26.48
N GLY A 161 -10.40 -1.73 -25.64
CA GLY A 161 -11.44 -2.42 -24.90
C GLY A 161 -11.17 -2.38 -23.40
N ASN A 162 -12.19 -2.69 -22.61
CA ASN A 162 -12.10 -2.68 -21.16
C ASN A 162 -10.99 -3.60 -20.61
N ASN A 163 -10.76 -4.74 -21.25
CA ASN A 163 -9.79 -5.75 -20.79
C ASN A 163 -8.56 -5.87 -21.64
N SER A 164 -8.47 -5.15 -22.77
CA SER A 164 -7.31 -5.23 -23.66
C SER A 164 -7.18 -4.00 -24.52
N ILE A 165 -5.94 -3.61 -24.77
CA ILE A 165 -5.56 -2.61 -25.77
C ILE A 165 -4.54 -3.22 -26.72
N SER A 166 -4.54 -2.79 -27.99
CA SER A 166 -3.56 -3.22 -28.97
C SER A 166 -3.04 -2.08 -29.84
N VAL A 167 -1.78 -2.22 -30.24
CA VAL A 167 -1.06 -1.33 -31.17
C VAL A 167 -0.21 -2.19 -32.08
N GLY A 168 -0.47 -2.17 -33.38
CA GLY A 168 0.18 -3.09 -34.31
C GLY A 168 -0.02 -4.54 -33.89
N GLN A 169 1.07 -5.26 -33.75
CA GLN A 169 1.05 -6.65 -33.29
C GLN A 169 1.24 -6.79 -31.77
N SER A 170 1.28 -5.68 -31.03
CA SER A 170 1.46 -5.66 -29.59
C SER A 170 0.13 -5.61 -28.85
N THR A 171 0.03 -6.33 -27.72
CA THR A 171 -1.19 -6.37 -26.90
C THR A 171 -0.84 -6.23 -25.43
N LEU A 172 -1.66 -5.48 -24.69
CA LEU A 172 -1.75 -5.50 -23.23
C LEU A 172 -3.13 -6.01 -22.87
N ARG A 173 -3.23 -7.14 -22.14
CA ARG A 173 -4.49 -7.79 -21.79
C ARG A 173 -4.56 -8.13 -20.31
N PHE A 174 -5.69 -7.78 -19.69
CA PHE A 174 -6.01 -8.23 -18.32
C PHE A 174 -6.50 -9.67 -18.32
N ILE A 175 -6.07 -10.42 -17.34
CA ILE A 175 -6.53 -11.77 -17.03
C ILE A 175 -6.56 -11.94 -15.52
N SER A 176 -7.62 -12.54 -14.96
CA SER A 176 -7.68 -12.80 -13.52
C SER A 176 -6.63 -13.83 -13.08
N PRO A 177 -6.16 -13.80 -11.82
CA PRO A 177 -5.14 -14.73 -11.34
C PRO A 177 -5.54 -16.22 -11.50
N ASP A 178 -6.81 -16.55 -11.25
CA ASP A 178 -7.32 -17.91 -11.41
C ASP A 178 -7.29 -18.36 -12.86
N GLU A 179 -7.76 -17.51 -13.77
CA GLU A 179 -7.77 -17.79 -15.20
C GLU A 179 -6.34 -17.88 -15.77
N LEU A 180 -5.45 -17.02 -15.30
CA LEU A 180 -4.03 -17.04 -15.67
C LEU A 180 -3.38 -18.38 -15.34
N LEU A 181 -3.64 -18.92 -14.15
CA LEU A 181 -3.09 -20.20 -13.72
C LEU A 181 -3.78 -21.41 -14.37
N ARG A 182 -5.05 -21.26 -14.76
CA ARG A 182 -5.83 -22.31 -15.42
C ARG A 182 -5.45 -22.44 -16.89
N SER A 183 -5.46 -21.33 -17.63
CA SER A 183 -5.28 -21.34 -19.08
C SER A 183 -3.82 -21.19 -19.52
N LYS A 184 -2.95 -20.68 -18.64
CA LYS A 184 -1.50 -20.49 -18.86
C LYS A 184 -1.16 -19.89 -20.23
N PRO A 185 -1.75 -18.76 -20.61
CA PRO A 185 -1.47 -18.17 -21.93
C PRO A 185 -0.04 -17.68 -22.01
N ASP A 186 0.58 -17.84 -23.17
CA ASP A 186 1.93 -17.35 -23.44
C ASP A 186 1.98 -15.83 -23.42
N CYS A 187 3.08 -15.28 -22.88
CA CYS A 187 3.36 -13.86 -22.91
C CYS A 187 4.87 -13.57 -22.87
N ASP A 188 5.22 -12.38 -23.35
CA ASP A 188 6.58 -11.86 -23.28
C ASP A 188 6.89 -11.23 -21.91
N LEU A 189 5.86 -10.67 -21.26
CA LEU A 189 5.93 -10.03 -19.94
C LEU A 189 4.60 -10.22 -19.21
N LEU A 190 4.68 -10.61 -17.95
CA LEU A 190 3.55 -10.62 -17.03
C LEU A 190 3.72 -9.51 -15.98
N LEU A 191 2.75 -8.64 -15.89
CA LEU A 191 2.61 -7.61 -14.86
C LEU A 191 1.59 -8.10 -13.83
N VAL A 192 1.95 -8.06 -12.56
CA VAL A 192 1.10 -8.43 -11.42
C VAL A 192 0.93 -7.21 -10.54
N ASP A 193 -0.19 -6.52 -10.67
CA ASP A 193 -0.48 -5.34 -9.85
C ASP A 193 -1.23 -5.72 -8.57
N GLU A 194 -1.03 -4.95 -7.51
CA GLU A 194 -1.54 -5.20 -6.16
C GLU A 194 -1.25 -6.66 -5.69
N ALA A 195 -0.01 -7.10 -5.89
CA ALA A 195 0.40 -8.48 -5.63
C ALA A 195 0.22 -8.89 -4.16
N SER A 196 0.28 -7.95 -3.21
CA SER A 196 0.07 -8.20 -1.79
C SER A 196 -1.35 -8.71 -1.46
N ALA A 197 -2.33 -8.44 -2.31
CA ALA A 197 -3.70 -8.92 -2.14
C ALA A 197 -3.98 -10.26 -2.86
N ILE A 198 -2.97 -10.84 -3.54
CA ILE A 198 -3.06 -12.18 -4.16
C ILE A 198 -2.49 -13.21 -3.18
N PRO A 199 -3.15 -14.35 -2.95
CA PRO A 199 -2.65 -15.39 -2.06
C PRO A 199 -1.24 -15.87 -2.45
N LEU A 200 -0.33 -16.00 -1.47
CA LEU A 200 1.06 -16.38 -1.70
C LEU A 200 1.23 -17.66 -2.54
N PRO A 201 0.48 -18.75 -2.32
CA PRO A 201 0.59 -19.97 -3.15
C PRO A 201 0.28 -19.72 -4.64
N MET A 202 -0.57 -18.75 -4.96
CA MET A 202 -0.85 -18.37 -6.35
C MET A 202 0.33 -17.61 -6.95
N LEU A 203 0.94 -16.69 -6.18
CA LEU A 203 2.12 -15.94 -6.61
C LEU A 203 3.31 -16.87 -6.87
N GLU A 204 3.52 -17.85 -6.00
CA GLU A 204 4.55 -18.88 -6.17
C GLU A 204 4.36 -19.67 -7.48
N LYS A 205 3.13 -20.08 -7.79
CA LYS A 205 2.79 -20.72 -9.06
C LYS A 205 3.03 -19.80 -10.25
N ILE A 206 2.60 -18.54 -10.17
CA ILE A 206 2.82 -17.54 -11.21
C ILE A 206 4.33 -17.39 -11.51
N VAL A 207 5.17 -17.23 -10.48
CA VAL A 207 6.63 -17.14 -10.66
C VAL A 207 7.22 -18.41 -11.25
N SER A 208 6.64 -19.56 -10.95
CA SER A 208 7.12 -20.84 -11.47
C SER A 208 6.83 -21.01 -12.96
N GLU A 209 5.68 -20.58 -13.41
CA GLU A 209 5.20 -20.72 -14.81
C GLU A 209 5.72 -19.59 -15.72
N TYR A 210 5.78 -18.34 -15.23
CA TYR A 210 6.14 -17.18 -16.03
C TYR A 210 7.55 -16.70 -15.75
N HIS A 211 8.33 -16.50 -16.80
CA HIS A 211 9.77 -16.26 -16.67
C HIS A 211 10.18 -14.78 -16.64
N ARG A 212 9.31 -13.87 -17.11
CA ARG A 212 9.48 -12.43 -17.03
C ARG A 212 8.28 -11.83 -16.31
N THR A 213 8.46 -11.56 -15.05
CA THR A 213 7.39 -11.11 -14.16
C THR A 213 7.81 -9.84 -13.43
N VAL A 214 6.87 -8.92 -13.33
CA VAL A 214 6.98 -7.72 -12.50
C VAL A 214 5.80 -7.72 -11.54
N PHE A 215 6.10 -7.70 -10.25
CA PHE A 215 5.11 -7.57 -9.19
C PHE A 215 5.11 -6.16 -8.68
N SER A 216 3.95 -5.55 -8.51
CA SER A 216 3.81 -4.32 -7.76
C SER A 216 3.03 -4.57 -6.47
N ALA A 217 3.53 -4.04 -5.36
CA ALA A 217 2.92 -4.22 -4.06
C ALA A 217 2.97 -2.94 -3.23
N THR A 218 1.89 -2.63 -2.54
CA THR A 218 1.84 -1.59 -1.53
C THR A 218 2.37 -2.17 -0.22
N ILE A 219 3.37 -1.52 0.41
CA ILE A 219 3.95 -1.97 1.68
C ILE A 219 3.13 -1.42 2.85
N HIS A 220 2.99 -0.11 2.90
CA HIS A 220 2.17 0.58 3.88
C HIS A 220 0.90 1.06 3.17
N GLY A 221 -0.17 0.34 3.34
CA GLY A 221 -1.46 0.64 2.75
C GLY A 221 -2.58 0.31 3.73
N TYR A 222 -3.71 0.90 3.51
CA TYR A 222 -4.91 0.73 4.33
C TYR A 222 -5.51 -0.69 4.25
N GLU A 223 -4.93 -1.54 3.41
CA GLU A 223 -5.41 -2.90 3.12
C GLU A 223 -4.71 -3.97 3.98
N GLY A 224 -3.77 -3.56 4.86
CA GLY A 224 -3.12 -4.44 5.83
C GLY A 224 -2.24 -5.57 5.29
N CYS A 225 -2.20 -5.76 3.98
CA CYS A 225 -1.59 -6.95 3.38
C CYS A 225 -0.07 -6.83 3.09
N GLY A 226 0.52 -5.63 3.20
CA GLY A 226 1.80 -5.36 2.56
C GLY A 226 3.02 -6.02 3.22
N ARG A 227 3.08 -6.07 4.55
CA ARG A 227 4.28 -6.53 5.26
C ARG A 227 4.39 -8.04 5.35
N GLY A 228 3.33 -8.72 5.75
CA GLY A 228 3.32 -10.19 5.78
C GLY A 228 3.62 -10.78 4.40
N PHE A 229 3.12 -10.12 3.35
CA PHE A 229 3.44 -10.44 1.97
C PHE A 229 4.93 -10.26 1.69
N THR A 230 5.52 -9.10 1.96
CA THR A 230 6.92 -8.84 1.61
C THR A 230 7.86 -9.81 2.29
N VAL A 231 7.70 -10.06 3.58
CA VAL A 231 8.57 -10.99 4.32
C VAL A 231 8.47 -12.41 3.76
N LYS A 232 7.26 -12.94 3.60
CA LYS A 232 7.05 -14.33 3.14
C LYS A 232 7.42 -14.50 1.66
N PHE A 233 6.98 -13.58 0.80
CA PHE A 233 7.24 -13.66 -0.63
C PHE A 233 8.72 -13.42 -0.95
N PHE A 234 9.39 -12.49 -0.28
CA PHE A 234 10.82 -12.23 -0.46
C PHE A 234 11.67 -13.43 -0.02
N ASN A 235 11.34 -14.04 1.12
CA ASN A 235 12.01 -15.26 1.57
C ASN A 235 11.84 -16.40 0.56
N TRP A 236 10.65 -16.56 -0.02
CA TRP A 236 10.41 -17.53 -1.07
C TRP A 236 11.22 -17.21 -2.33
N LEU A 237 11.25 -15.94 -2.77
CA LEU A 237 12.03 -15.49 -3.92
C LEU A 237 13.54 -15.69 -3.70
N ASN A 238 14.05 -15.38 -2.52
CA ASN A 238 15.45 -15.64 -2.16
C ASN A 238 15.83 -17.09 -2.35
N LYS A 239 14.94 -18.01 -1.99
CA LYS A 239 15.16 -19.45 -2.10
C LYS A 239 15.04 -19.96 -3.53
N TYR A 240 14.01 -19.54 -4.27
CA TYR A 240 13.65 -20.17 -5.55
C TYR A 240 13.97 -19.30 -6.78
N ARG A 241 14.25 -18.03 -6.60
CA ARG A 241 14.62 -17.07 -7.66
C ARG A 241 15.71 -16.11 -7.19
N PRO A 242 16.90 -16.57 -6.80
CA PRO A 242 17.95 -15.75 -6.16
C PRO A 242 18.43 -14.57 -7.01
N GLY A 243 18.07 -14.52 -8.29
CA GLY A 243 18.35 -13.38 -9.18
C GLY A 243 17.24 -12.34 -9.24
N TRP A 244 16.21 -12.44 -8.37
CA TRP A 244 15.19 -11.40 -8.28
C TRP A 244 15.75 -10.10 -7.71
N HIS A 245 15.07 -9.00 -7.94
CA HIS A 245 15.46 -7.71 -7.36
C HIS A 245 14.23 -6.89 -6.98
N GLN A 246 14.44 -6.02 -6.00
CA GLN A 246 13.45 -5.08 -5.52
C GLN A 246 13.81 -3.66 -5.99
N TYR A 247 12.79 -2.88 -6.30
CA TYR A 247 12.91 -1.44 -6.40
C TYR A 247 11.81 -0.78 -5.58
N HIS A 248 12.21 0.08 -4.62
CA HIS A 248 11.28 0.77 -3.74
C HIS A 248 11.13 2.23 -4.16
N ILE A 249 9.88 2.66 -4.43
CA ILE A 249 9.53 4.03 -4.81
C ILE A 249 9.09 4.77 -3.55
N LYS A 250 9.86 5.78 -3.15
CA LYS A 250 9.56 6.63 -1.98
C LYS A 250 8.85 7.92 -2.38
N GLN A 251 9.19 8.48 -3.55
CA GLN A 251 8.70 9.77 -4.01
C GLN A 251 7.18 9.76 -4.19
N ALA A 252 6.50 10.63 -3.45
CA ALA A 252 5.05 10.82 -3.58
C ALA A 252 4.70 11.48 -4.92
N ILE A 253 3.62 11.01 -5.55
CA ILE A 253 3.05 11.64 -6.76
C ILE A 253 1.75 12.34 -6.40
N ARG A 254 0.85 11.67 -5.69
CA ARG A 254 -0.50 12.15 -5.39
C ARG A 254 -0.47 13.37 -4.48
N TRP A 255 0.42 13.39 -3.51
CA TRP A 255 0.62 14.49 -2.57
C TRP A 255 2.07 14.92 -2.47
N SER A 256 2.35 15.92 -1.65
CA SER A 256 3.71 16.40 -1.41
C SER A 256 4.48 15.45 -0.48
N ASN A 257 5.79 15.57 -0.47
CA ASN A 257 6.59 14.90 0.55
C ASN A 257 6.18 15.43 1.94
N ASN A 258 6.05 14.54 2.92
CA ASN A 258 5.61 14.86 4.27
C ASN A 258 4.21 15.48 4.33
N ASP A 259 3.28 14.95 3.54
CA ASP A 259 1.88 15.35 3.58
C ASP A 259 1.32 15.15 5.00
N PRO A 260 0.72 16.19 5.62
CA PRO A 260 0.27 16.10 7.01
C PRO A 260 -0.88 15.10 7.21
N LEU A 261 -1.76 14.94 6.22
CA LEU A 261 -2.85 13.97 6.29
C LEU A 261 -2.32 12.54 6.21
N GLU A 262 -1.38 12.26 5.30
CA GLU A 262 -0.73 10.96 5.21
C GLU A 262 -0.02 10.60 6.51
N GLN A 263 0.76 11.54 7.06
CA GLN A 263 1.47 11.32 8.33
C GLN A 263 0.52 11.08 9.50
N TRP A 264 -0.55 11.86 9.58
CA TRP A 264 -1.56 11.70 10.61
C TRP A 264 -2.21 10.31 10.53
N ILE A 265 -2.64 9.87 9.34
CA ILE A 265 -3.23 8.56 9.12
C ILE A 265 -2.25 7.45 9.53
N PHE A 266 -0.99 7.55 9.09
CA PHE A 266 0.03 6.55 9.41
C PHE A 266 0.30 6.44 10.90
N ASN A 267 0.34 7.56 11.60
CA ASN A 267 0.58 7.60 13.04
C ASN A 267 -0.64 7.13 13.84
N THR A 268 -1.83 7.56 13.45
CA THR A 268 -3.09 7.23 14.14
C THR A 268 -3.43 5.75 14.03
N PHE A 269 -3.27 5.17 12.83
CA PHE A 269 -3.59 3.76 12.59
C PHE A 269 -2.35 2.85 12.60
N LEU A 270 -1.22 3.36 13.06
CA LEU A 270 0.05 2.64 13.23
C LEU A 270 0.51 1.90 11.97
N LEU A 271 0.17 2.42 10.79
CA LEU A 271 0.43 1.78 9.49
C LEU A 271 1.91 1.68 9.14
N ASN A 272 2.76 2.51 9.74
CA ASN A 272 4.22 2.53 9.57
C ASN A 272 4.98 1.90 10.74
N SER A 273 4.31 1.10 11.58
CA SER A 273 4.95 0.49 12.76
C SER A 273 5.99 -0.56 12.33
N GLU A 274 7.25 -0.42 12.73
CA GLU A 274 8.36 -1.34 12.41
C GLU A 274 8.83 -2.08 13.65
N ILE A 275 9.16 -3.37 13.49
CA ILE A 275 9.87 -4.10 14.53
C ILE A 275 11.32 -3.60 14.51
N SER A 276 11.83 -3.20 15.67
CA SER A 276 13.27 -3.01 15.81
C SER A 276 13.94 -4.38 15.81
N SER A 277 14.70 -4.68 14.76
CA SER A 277 15.34 -5.99 14.51
C SER A 277 16.52 -6.33 15.43
N ASP A 278 16.85 -5.46 16.38
CA ASP A 278 18.14 -5.52 17.09
C ASP A 278 18.07 -6.13 18.51
N LEU A 279 16.98 -6.85 18.82
CA LEU A 279 16.91 -7.59 20.10
C LEU A 279 17.60 -8.94 19.95
N ILE A 280 18.84 -9.03 20.40
CA ILE A 280 19.52 -10.29 20.62
C ILE A 280 19.18 -10.72 22.05
N ILE A 281 18.52 -11.87 22.21
CA ILE A 281 18.20 -12.44 23.51
C ILE A 281 19.32 -13.40 23.87
N ASP A 282 20.28 -12.93 24.68
CA ASP A 282 21.39 -13.75 25.17
C ASP A 282 20.97 -14.59 26.40
N ASP A 283 20.00 -14.09 27.19
CA ASP A 283 19.48 -14.77 28.38
C ASP A 283 17.96 -14.64 28.47
N ILE A 284 17.29 -15.77 28.41
CA ILE A 284 15.84 -15.88 28.48
C ILE A 284 15.26 -15.45 29.86
N ASN A 285 16.09 -15.51 30.91
CA ASN A 285 15.69 -15.12 32.27
C ASN A 285 15.54 -13.59 32.43
N LEU A 286 16.04 -12.82 31.48
CA LEU A 286 15.86 -11.36 31.45
C LEU A 286 14.52 -10.94 30.87
N LEU A 287 13.76 -11.87 30.29
CA LEU A 287 12.43 -11.59 29.78
C LEU A 287 11.43 -11.35 30.91
N GLN A 288 10.67 -10.28 30.81
CA GLN A 288 9.59 -9.95 31.75
C GLN A 288 8.25 -10.17 31.07
N PHE A 289 7.41 -10.99 31.68
CA PHE A 289 6.03 -11.21 31.22
C PHE A 289 5.10 -10.28 31.99
N SER A 290 4.23 -9.57 31.25
CA SER A 290 3.21 -8.69 31.81
C SER A 290 1.93 -8.70 30.99
N SER A 291 0.80 -8.43 31.65
CA SER A 291 -0.44 -8.07 30.99
C SER A 291 -0.43 -6.56 30.72
N VAL A 292 -0.98 -6.14 29.59
CA VAL A 292 -1.10 -4.74 29.21
C VAL A 292 -2.57 -4.38 29.08
N SER A 293 -3.01 -3.38 29.83
CA SER A 293 -4.37 -2.89 29.79
C SER A 293 -4.59 -1.96 28.57
N LYS A 294 -5.87 -1.79 28.16
CA LYS A 294 -6.24 -0.86 27.09
C LYS A 294 -5.84 0.59 27.42
N THR A 295 -5.95 0.96 28.69
CA THR A 295 -5.55 2.28 29.19
C THR A 295 -4.04 2.50 29.02
N GLU A 296 -3.23 1.54 29.42
CA GLU A 296 -1.77 1.60 29.25
C GLU A 296 -1.35 1.73 27.79
N LEU A 297 -2.06 1.07 26.85
CA LEU A 297 -1.80 1.23 25.42
C LEU A 297 -2.04 2.66 24.94
N ILE A 298 -3.13 3.30 25.42
CA ILE A 298 -3.48 4.67 25.06
C ILE A 298 -2.48 5.66 25.67
N GLU A 299 -2.13 5.48 26.96
CA GLU A 299 -1.20 6.34 27.68
C GLU A 299 0.25 6.21 27.19
N SER A 300 0.58 5.04 26.59
CA SER A 300 1.92 4.77 26.03
C SER A 300 1.87 4.43 24.54
N PRO A 301 1.76 5.44 23.64
CA PRO A 301 1.73 5.22 22.18
C PRO A 301 2.93 4.43 21.65
N ALA A 302 4.09 4.56 22.31
CA ALA A 302 5.30 3.81 21.93
C ALA A 302 5.15 2.30 22.20
N LEU A 303 4.58 1.92 23.34
CA LEU A 303 4.27 0.54 23.66
C LEU A 303 3.23 -0.04 22.71
N PHE A 304 2.15 0.71 22.47
CA PHE A 304 1.11 0.28 21.52
C PHE A 304 1.67 0.05 20.13
N ARG A 305 2.52 0.96 19.65
CA ARG A 305 3.21 0.82 18.35
C ARG A 305 4.05 -0.47 18.28
N GLN A 306 4.78 -0.81 19.34
CA GLN A 306 5.60 -2.03 19.39
C GLN A 306 4.71 -3.28 19.38
N CYS A 307 3.69 -3.34 20.22
CA CYS A 307 2.73 -4.44 20.26
C CYS A 307 2.05 -4.64 18.91
N PHE A 308 1.56 -3.55 18.31
CA PHE A 308 0.87 -3.60 17.02
C PHE A 308 1.82 -4.01 15.88
N ALA A 309 3.08 -3.54 15.89
CA ALA A 309 4.09 -3.95 14.94
C ALA A 309 4.34 -5.47 14.94
N LEU A 310 4.39 -6.09 16.11
CA LEU A 310 4.52 -7.55 16.25
C LEU A 310 3.30 -8.28 15.69
N LEU A 311 2.10 -7.80 15.99
CA LEU A 311 0.85 -8.38 15.47
C LEU A 311 0.78 -8.29 13.93
N VAL A 312 1.12 -7.13 13.35
CA VAL A 312 1.17 -6.93 11.90
C VAL A 312 2.16 -7.88 11.23
N ASN A 313 3.31 -8.14 11.86
CA ASN A 313 4.31 -9.05 11.29
C ASN A 313 3.95 -10.53 11.46
N ALA A 314 3.22 -10.89 12.52
CA ALA A 314 2.75 -12.25 12.75
C ALA A 314 1.59 -12.64 11.84
N HIS A 315 0.68 -11.71 11.57
CA HIS A 315 -0.50 -11.93 10.76
C HIS A 315 -0.28 -11.50 9.30
N TYR A 316 -0.86 -12.26 8.37
CA TYR A 316 -0.75 -11.97 6.93
C TYR A 316 -1.53 -10.71 6.51
N GLN A 317 -2.61 -10.44 7.20
CA GLN A 317 -3.49 -9.30 6.95
C GLN A 317 -3.85 -8.67 8.30
N THR A 318 -3.39 -7.45 8.53
CA THR A 318 -3.79 -6.62 9.66
C THR A 318 -4.26 -5.28 9.11
N SER A 319 -5.43 -4.87 9.50
CA SER A 319 -6.11 -3.68 8.99
C SER A 319 -6.26 -2.60 10.06
N PRO A 320 -6.60 -1.35 9.69
CA PRO A 320 -6.96 -0.32 10.65
C PRO A 320 -8.09 -0.71 11.61
N ASN A 321 -9.05 -1.54 11.14
CA ASN A 321 -10.13 -2.03 12.01
C ASN A 321 -9.63 -2.98 13.10
N ASP A 322 -8.55 -3.74 12.88
CA ASP A 322 -7.97 -4.60 13.91
C ASP A 322 -7.41 -3.78 15.07
N LEU A 323 -6.86 -2.58 14.79
CA LEU A 323 -6.42 -1.67 15.84
C LEU A 323 -7.61 -1.20 16.70
N ILE A 324 -8.72 -0.83 16.07
CA ILE A 324 -9.96 -0.44 16.76
C ILE A 324 -10.48 -1.61 17.59
N GLN A 325 -10.53 -2.81 17.02
CA GLN A 325 -10.98 -4.02 17.69
C GLN A 325 -10.09 -4.36 18.92
N ILE A 326 -8.77 -4.26 18.80
CA ILE A 326 -7.85 -4.46 19.92
C ILE A 326 -8.17 -3.51 21.08
N LEU A 327 -8.54 -2.28 20.79
CA LEU A 327 -8.86 -1.28 21.82
C LEU A 327 -10.24 -1.50 22.44
N ASP A 328 -11.26 -1.82 21.64
CA ASP A 328 -12.66 -1.78 22.09
C ASP A 328 -13.22 -3.17 22.50
N ASP A 329 -12.67 -4.26 22.00
CA ASP A 329 -13.16 -5.60 22.34
C ASP A 329 -12.66 -6.03 23.73
N GLU A 330 -13.57 -6.11 24.69
CA GLU A 330 -13.29 -6.50 26.07
C GLU A 330 -12.81 -7.96 26.20
N SER A 331 -13.08 -8.80 25.22
CA SER A 331 -12.64 -10.20 25.19
C SER A 331 -11.17 -10.37 24.79
N ILE A 332 -10.54 -9.31 24.24
CA ILE A 332 -9.14 -9.33 23.82
C ILE A 332 -8.24 -8.90 25.00
N TYR A 333 -7.37 -9.80 25.43
CA TYR A 333 -6.34 -9.57 26.43
C TYR A 333 -4.97 -9.54 25.77
N LEU A 334 -4.15 -8.53 26.12
CA LEU A 334 -2.79 -8.40 25.62
C LEU A 334 -1.79 -8.78 26.71
N PHE A 335 -0.85 -9.62 26.32
CA PHE A 335 0.30 -9.99 27.14
C PHE A 335 1.57 -9.70 26.36
N THR A 336 2.58 -9.22 27.05
CA THR A 336 3.87 -8.88 26.46
C THR A 336 5.00 -9.65 27.14
N LEU A 337 6.00 -10.01 26.33
CA LEU A 337 7.32 -10.39 26.80
C LEU A 337 8.25 -9.23 26.45
N THR A 338 8.85 -8.61 27.47
CA THR A 338 9.73 -7.46 27.26
C THR A 338 11.15 -7.79 27.69
N LEU A 339 12.12 -7.26 26.94
CA LEU A 339 13.52 -7.25 27.28
C LEU A 339 14.01 -5.80 27.38
N ALA A 340 14.48 -5.40 28.55
CA ALA A 340 14.93 -4.02 28.81
C ALA A 340 13.90 -2.94 28.39
N GLY A 341 12.61 -3.18 28.63
CA GLY A 341 11.51 -2.27 28.28
C GLY A 341 11.09 -2.24 26.80
N ARG A 342 11.59 -3.15 25.98
CA ARG A 342 11.17 -3.35 24.59
C ARG A 342 10.35 -4.64 24.47
N VAL A 343 9.23 -4.57 23.73
CA VAL A 343 8.35 -5.72 23.46
C VAL A 343 8.91 -6.56 22.33
#